data_f8177701e613112d1dbabe237b63a8ff
#
_entry.id   f8177701e613112d1dbabe237b63a8ff
#
_cell.length_a   1.000
_cell.length_b   1.000
_cell.length_c   1.000
_cell.angle_alpha   90.00
_cell.angle_beta   90.00
_cell.angle_gamma   90.00
#
_symmetry.space_group_name_H-M   'P 1'
#
loop_
_entity.id
_entity.type
_entity.pdbx_description
1 polymer ?
#
loop_
_entity_poly.entity_id
_entity_poly.type
_entity_poly.pdbx_seq_one_letter_code
_entity_poly.pdbx_strand_id
1 'polypeptide(L)'
;TSRLSTNTLYTGRVTTAVKDVAGNALQTDHIWTFTTGLNPLVVSTDPANLAVDVPLNKVITATFNMSMNPLTLNASTFTVKQGTTTVLGTITYAGTMVSFTPNAPLDENKIYTVTITKGAENIIGTELANDYVWTFTTGLRPIVVSTDPANNATGVALNKVIRATFNMPMNPLTLSATTFTVRQGTTTILGVITYSVSTVSFTPTLPLVGDKTYTATITTGAQNSAG
;
A
#
# COMPACT_ATOMS: atom_id res chain seq x y z
N THR A 1 -19.73 34.72 -3.72
CA THR A 1 -19.57 34.43 -5.16
C THR A 1 -19.45 32.92 -5.33
N SER A 2 -20.31 32.27 -6.13
CA SER A 2 -20.21 30.87 -6.47
C SER A 2 -19.04 30.64 -7.45
N ARG A 3 -18.36 29.48 -7.35
CA ARG A 3 -17.38 29.05 -8.35
C ARG A 3 -18.09 28.77 -9.68
N LEU A 4 -17.38 28.92 -10.79
CA LEU A 4 -17.85 28.51 -12.11
C LEU A 4 -17.95 26.98 -12.16
N SER A 5 -18.93 26.47 -12.93
CA SER A 5 -19.06 25.03 -13.17
C SER A 5 -17.89 24.51 -14.00
N THR A 6 -17.44 23.28 -13.74
CA THR A 6 -16.35 22.64 -14.48
C THR A 6 -16.81 22.21 -15.88
N ASN A 7 -15.84 22.10 -16.81
CA ASN A 7 -16.06 21.71 -18.21
C ASN A 7 -17.23 22.49 -18.88
N THR A 8 -17.32 23.78 -18.58
CA THR A 8 -18.42 24.62 -19.05
C THR A 8 -17.89 25.79 -19.86
N LEU A 9 -18.47 26.02 -21.03
CA LEU A 9 -18.19 27.18 -21.86
C LEU A 9 -18.88 28.41 -21.27
N TYR A 10 -18.12 29.44 -20.99
CA TYR A 10 -18.58 30.73 -20.52
C TYR A 10 -18.33 31.80 -21.57
N THR A 11 -19.28 32.75 -21.64
CA THR A 11 -19.14 33.95 -22.47
C THR A 11 -19.02 35.17 -21.57
N GLY A 12 -17.90 35.88 -21.69
CA GLY A 12 -17.71 37.19 -21.10
C GLY A 12 -18.15 38.27 -22.11
N ARG A 13 -18.76 39.34 -21.62
CA ARG A 13 -19.18 40.48 -22.44
C ARG A 13 -18.97 41.78 -21.69
N VAL A 14 -18.29 42.71 -22.31
CA VAL A 14 -18.25 44.12 -21.91
C VAL A 14 -19.03 44.91 -22.94
N THR A 15 -20.10 45.60 -22.48
CA THR A 15 -21.00 46.30 -23.37
C THR A 15 -20.52 47.72 -23.61
N THR A 16 -21.09 48.38 -24.63
CA THR A 16 -20.91 49.81 -24.92
C THR A 16 -21.32 50.77 -23.81
N ALA A 17 -21.97 50.23 -22.72
CA ALA A 17 -22.31 51.04 -21.54
C ALA A 17 -21.12 51.43 -20.66
N VAL A 18 -19.95 50.70 -20.81
CA VAL A 18 -18.68 51.06 -20.16
C VAL A 18 -18.09 52.30 -20.79
N LYS A 19 -17.71 53.26 -19.94
CA LYS A 19 -17.09 54.53 -20.35
C LYS A 19 -15.72 54.69 -19.72
N ASP A 20 -14.86 55.43 -20.41
CA ASP A 20 -13.58 55.89 -19.83
C ASP A 20 -13.81 57.05 -18.82
N VAL A 21 -12.76 57.51 -18.18
CA VAL A 21 -12.78 58.63 -17.21
C VAL A 21 -13.24 59.97 -17.81
N ALA A 22 -13.17 60.13 -19.13
CA ALA A 22 -13.61 61.29 -19.86
C ALA A 22 -15.07 61.20 -20.34
N GLY A 23 -15.74 60.06 -20.09
CA GLY A 23 -17.13 59.82 -20.47
C GLY A 23 -17.34 59.17 -21.83
N ASN A 24 -16.27 58.82 -22.59
CA ASN A 24 -16.42 58.18 -23.90
C ASN A 24 -16.77 56.69 -23.72
N ALA A 25 -17.80 56.25 -24.45
CA ALA A 25 -18.23 54.86 -24.43
C ALA A 25 -17.39 53.94 -25.30
N LEU A 26 -17.36 52.67 -25.00
CA LEU A 26 -16.79 51.64 -25.84
C LEU A 26 -17.51 51.64 -27.22
N GLN A 27 -16.82 51.57 -28.32
CA GLN A 27 -17.38 51.68 -29.66
C GLN A 27 -18.27 50.47 -30.03
N THR A 28 -17.84 49.27 -29.62
CA THR A 28 -18.57 48.02 -29.86
C THR A 28 -18.45 47.12 -28.62
N ASP A 29 -19.45 46.26 -28.43
CA ASP A 29 -19.36 45.23 -27.40
C ASP A 29 -18.13 44.33 -27.62
N HIS A 30 -17.40 44.08 -26.54
CA HIS A 30 -16.30 43.12 -26.57
C HIS A 30 -16.80 41.79 -25.97
N ILE A 31 -16.77 40.76 -26.81
CA ILE A 31 -17.25 39.40 -26.42
C ILE A 31 -16.08 38.42 -26.56
N TRP A 32 -15.90 37.59 -25.55
CA TRP A 32 -14.94 36.48 -25.59
C TRP A 32 -15.52 35.25 -24.93
N THR A 33 -14.97 34.08 -25.24
CA THR A 33 -15.38 32.80 -24.64
C THR A 33 -14.19 32.09 -24.02
N PHE A 34 -14.45 31.31 -22.96
CA PHE A 34 -13.46 30.41 -22.36
C PHE A 34 -14.18 29.19 -21.79
N THR A 35 -13.48 28.08 -21.72
CA THR A 35 -14.00 26.84 -21.12
C THR A 35 -13.23 26.55 -19.82
N THR A 36 -13.97 26.24 -18.76
CA THR A 36 -13.39 25.83 -17.48
C THR A 36 -12.81 24.43 -17.57
N GLY A 37 -11.82 24.12 -16.71
CA GLY A 37 -11.18 22.82 -16.65
C GLY A 37 -12.07 21.69 -16.18
N LEU A 38 -11.61 20.45 -16.40
CA LEU A 38 -12.23 19.24 -15.88
C LEU A 38 -11.87 19.02 -14.41
N ASN A 39 -12.77 18.37 -13.66
CA ASN A 39 -12.42 17.85 -12.33
C ASN A 39 -11.40 16.72 -12.46
N PRO A 40 -10.42 16.63 -11.55
CA PRO A 40 -9.60 15.43 -11.43
C PRO A 40 -10.45 14.24 -10.97
N LEU A 41 -10.04 13.04 -11.38
CA LEU A 41 -10.67 11.77 -11.02
C LEU A 41 -9.61 10.81 -10.54
N VAL A 42 -9.92 10.01 -9.52
CA VAL A 42 -9.14 8.82 -9.17
C VAL A 42 -9.50 7.70 -10.14
N VAL A 43 -8.51 7.21 -10.91
CA VAL A 43 -8.72 6.18 -11.94
C VAL A 43 -8.34 4.78 -11.48
N SER A 44 -7.48 4.67 -10.48
CA SER A 44 -7.13 3.39 -9.87
C SER A 44 -6.59 3.57 -8.46
N THR A 45 -6.72 2.51 -7.65
CA THR A 45 -6.16 2.42 -6.30
C THR A 45 -5.46 1.08 -6.09
N ASP A 46 -4.43 1.09 -5.25
CA ASP A 46 -3.78 -0.11 -4.76
C ASP A 46 -3.53 0.04 -3.25
N PRO A 47 -4.20 -0.74 -2.39
CA PRO A 47 -5.12 -1.85 -2.72
C PRO A 47 -6.36 -1.39 -3.49
N ALA A 48 -6.90 -2.29 -4.33
CA ALA A 48 -8.19 -2.05 -4.97
C ALA A 48 -9.32 -1.97 -3.93
N ASN A 49 -10.44 -1.34 -4.29
CA ASN A 49 -11.59 -1.32 -3.39
C ASN A 49 -12.07 -2.74 -3.08
N LEU A 50 -12.34 -3.01 -1.80
CA LEU A 50 -12.74 -4.30 -1.24
C LEU A 50 -11.67 -5.41 -1.36
N ALA A 51 -10.40 -5.07 -1.62
CA ALA A 51 -9.30 -6.04 -1.61
C ALA A 51 -9.21 -6.71 -0.23
N VAL A 52 -8.91 -8.01 -0.23
CA VAL A 52 -8.67 -8.83 0.97
C VAL A 52 -7.24 -9.35 1.00
N ASP A 53 -6.81 -9.87 2.13
CA ASP A 53 -5.46 -10.40 2.35
C ASP A 53 -4.35 -9.40 1.98
N VAL A 54 -4.63 -8.10 2.18
CA VAL A 54 -3.66 -7.03 1.89
C VAL A 54 -2.48 -7.13 2.88
N PRO A 55 -1.22 -7.02 2.40
CA PRO A 55 -0.03 -7.02 3.24
C PRO A 55 -0.07 -5.96 4.35
N LEU A 56 0.47 -6.29 5.53
CA LEU A 56 0.49 -5.36 6.66
C LEU A 56 1.44 -4.17 6.45
N ASN A 57 2.41 -4.30 5.55
CA ASN A 57 3.37 -3.26 5.16
C ASN A 57 3.00 -2.55 3.84
N LYS A 58 1.75 -2.70 3.40
CA LYS A 58 1.29 -2.16 2.11
C LYS A 58 1.43 -0.65 2.03
N VAL A 59 2.09 -0.17 0.98
CA VAL A 59 1.99 1.22 0.53
C VAL A 59 0.66 1.39 -0.20
N ILE A 60 -0.15 2.34 0.26
CA ILE A 60 -1.49 2.60 -0.27
C ILE A 60 -1.36 3.69 -1.33
N THR A 61 -1.83 3.44 -2.55
CA THR A 61 -1.69 4.39 -3.66
C THR A 61 -3.02 4.70 -4.34
N ALA A 62 -3.10 5.89 -4.93
CA ALA A 62 -4.17 6.28 -5.83
C ALA A 62 -3.59 7.02 -7.04
N THR A 63 -4.08 6.71 -8.22
CA THR A 63 -3.66 7.34 -9.48
C THR A 63 -4.79 8.23 -10.00
N PHE A 64 -4.44 9.45 -10.39
CA PHE A 64 -5.37 10.40 -10.97
C PHE A 64 -5.27 10.42 -12.50
N ASN A 65 -6.34 10.86 -13.16
CA ASN A 65 -6.38 11.05 -14.62
C ASN A 65 -5.56 12.25 -15.11
N MET A 66 -5.06 13.10 -14.19
CA MET A 66 -4.29 14.31 -14.49
C MET A 66 -3.35 14.67 -13.35
N SER A 67 -2.44 15.63 -13.60
CA SER A 67 -1.52 16.13 -12.57
C SER A 67 -2.25 16.91 -11.49
N MET A 68 -1.94 16.57 -10.23
CA MET A 68 -2.49 17.21 -9.04
C MET A 68 -1.52 18.25 -8.46
N ASN A 69 -2.04 19.18 -7.67
CA ASN A 69 -1.24 20.09 -6.86
C ASN A 69 -0.72 19.32 -5.62
N PRO A 70 0.61 19.09 -5.52
CA PRO A 70 1.16 18.30 -4.40
C PRO A 70 0.86 18.90 -3.02
N LEU A 71 0.70 20.22 -2.92
CA LEU A 71 0.43 20.90 -1.65
C LEU A 71 -0.96 20.58 -1.08
N THR A 72 -1.88 20.17 -1.95
CA THR A 72 -3.24 19.78 -1.55
C THR A 72 -3.35 18.29 -1.22
N LEU A 73 -2.31 17.48 -1.49
CA LEU A 73 -2.24 16.06 -1.16
C LEU A 73 -1.50 15.89 0.18
N ASN A 74 -2.21 15.99 1.27
CA ASN A 74 -1.66 16.00 2.63
C ASN A 74 -2.58 15.24 3.62
N ALA A 75 -2.22 15.20 4.90
CA ALA A 75 -2.93 14.42 5.93
C ALA A 75 -4.39 14.88 6.19
N SER A 76 -4.82 16.04 5.67
CA SER A 76 -6.22 16.47 5.75
C SER A 76 -7.05 16.04 4.55
N THR A 77 -6.39 15.78 3.41
CA THR A 77 -7.06 15.40 2.15
C THR A 77 -6.86 13.95 1.78
N PHE A 78 -5.79 13.30 2.25
CA PHE A 78 -5.58 11.86 2.09
C PHE A 78 -5.47 11.20 3.48
N THR A 79 -6.51 10.49 3.89
CA THR A 79 -6.58 9.83 5.19
C THR A 79 -6.74 8.32 5.06
N VAL A 80 -6.11 7.58 5.98
CA VAL A 80 -6.28 6.14 6.17
C VAL A 80 -6.77 5.91 7.59
N LYS A 81 -7.86 5.15 7.76
CA LYS A 81 -8.46 4.89 9.07
C LYS A 81 -8.76 3.42 9.27
N GLN A 82 -8.59 2.95 10.51
CA GLN A 82 -9.13 1.70 11.02
C GLN A 82 -10.31 2.03 11.95
N GLY A 83 -11.53 1.82 11.48
CA GLY A 83 -12.71 2.34 12.17
C GLY A 83 -12.63 3.87 12.29
N THR A 84 -12.58 4.38 13.53
CA THR A 84 -12.42 5.82 13.82
C THR A 84 -10.97 6.26 14.00
N THR A 85 -10.03 5.32 14.16
CA THR A 85 -8.62 5.60 14.44
C THR A 85 -7.87 5.93 13.15
N THR A 86 -7.20 7.09 13.12
CA THR A 86 -6.36 7.49 11.99
C THR A 86 -5.03 6.76 12.03
N VAL A 87 -4.64 6.18 10.90
CA VAL A 87 -3.30 5.61 10.68
C VAL A 87 -2.33 6.73 10.35
N LEU A 88 -1.20 6.78 11.04
CA LEU A 88 -0.13 7.74 10.75
C LEU A 88 0.76 7.21 9.62
N GLY A 89 1.17 8.10 8.72
CA GLY A 89 2.01 7.73 7.59
C GLY A 89 2.57 8.93 6.84
N THR A 90 3.43 8.64 5.88
CA THR A 90 4.04 9.63 4.98
C THR A 90 3.32 9.64 3.65
N ILE A 91 2.93 10.82 3.18
CA ILE A 91 2.32 11.02 1.87
C ILE A 91 3.38 11.55 0.90
N THR A 92 3.46 10.93 -0.27
CA THR A 92 4.31 11.37 -1.38
C THR A 92 3.50 11.42 -2.66
N TYR A 93 3.94 12.26 -3.61
CA TYR A 93 3.28 12.40 -4.91
C TYR A 93 4.30 12.45 -6.03
N ALA A 94 4.09 11.65 -7.07
CA ALA A 94 4.94 11.61 -8.26
C ALA A 94 4.11 11.33 -9.51
N GLY A 95 4.33 12.11 -10.57
CA GLY A 95 3.57 12.00 -11.82
C GLY A 95 2.07 12.29 -11.59
N THR A 96 1.25 11.26 -11.62
CA THR A 96 -0.20 11.32 -11.32
C THR A 96 -0.59 10.46 -10.13
N MET A 97 0.39 9.89 -9.41
CA MET A 97 0.15 8.94 -8.32
C MET A 97 0.49 9.56 -6.96
N VAL A 98 -0.45 9.50 -6.03
CA VAL A 98 -0.23 9.76 -4.61
C VAL A 98 -0.02 8.43 -3.88
N SER A 99 0.93 8.40 -2.94
CA SER A 99 1.27 7.22 -2.14
C SER A 99 1.24 7.59 -0.66
N PHE A 100 0.66 6.69 0.15
CA PHE A 100 0.69 6.74 1.60
C PHE A 100 1.46 5.54 2.13
N THR A 101 2.54 5.80 2.84
CA THR A 101 3.35 4.76 3.52
C THR A 101 3.06 4.81 5.01
N PRO A 102 2.40 3.79 5.60
CA PRO A 102 2.19 3.73 7.04
C PRO A 102 3.52 3.76 7.81
N ASN A 103 3.56 4.49 8.94
CA ASN A 103 4.75 4.58 9.80
C ASN A 103 5.04 3.28 10.57
N ALA A 104 4.03 2.41 10.70
CA ALA A 104 4.12 1.08 11.30
C ALA A 104 3.26 0.10 10.50
N PRO A 105 3.56 -1.21 10.56
CA PRO A 105 2.70 -2.22 9.95
C PRO A 105 1.24 -2.07 10.39
N LEU A 106 0.32 -2.28 9.46
CA LEU A 106 -1.11 -2.30 9.74
C LEU A 106 -1.46 -3.52 10.62
N ASP A 107 -2.56 -3.44 11.36
CA ASP A 107 -3.06 -4.57 12.15
C ASP A 107 -3.61 -5.67 11.22
N GLU A 108 -3.46 -6.93 11.65
CA GLU A 108 -3.95 -8.07 10.90
C GLU A 108 -5.47 -8.25 10.98
N ASN A 109 -6.06 -8.74 9.90
CA ASN A 109 -7.50 -9.03 9.79
C ASN A 109 -8.38 -7.82 10.17
N LYS A 110 -8.01 -6.63 9.69
CA LYS A 110 -8.75 -5.38 9.92
C LYS A 110 -9.18 -4.73 8.62
N ILE A 111 -10.33 -4.07 8.68
CA ILE A 111 -10.82 -3.24 7.58
C ILE A 111 -10.25 -1.84 7.75
N TYR A 112 -9.67 -1.33 6.68
CA TYR A 112 -9.18 0.03 6.55
C TYR A 112 -10.03 0.80 5.54
N THR A 113 -10.34 2.04 5.88
CA THR A 113 -11.02 2.99 5.00
C THR A 113 -10.03 4.07 4.59
N VAL A 114 -9.91 4.28 3.30
CA VAL A 114 -9.07 5.34 2.72
C VAL A 114 -9.98 6.38 2.10
N THR A 115 -9.67 7.64 2.32
CA THR A 115 -10.44 8.76 1.78
C THR A 115 -9.49 9.78 1.15
N ILE A 116 -9.78 10.15 -0.09
CA ILE A 116 -9.24 11.37 -0.71
C ILE A 116 -10.40 12.35 -0.78
N THR A 117 -10.31 13.45 -0.04
CA THR A 117 -11.40 14.43 0.00
C THR A 117 -11.40 15.30 -1.25
N LYS A 118 -12.54 15.93 -1.51
CA LYS A 118 -12.71 16.92 -2.60
C LYS A 118 -11.77 18.13 -2.50
N GLY A 119 -11.13 18.34 -1.33
CA GLY A 119 -10.09 19.37 -1.16
C GLY A 119 -8.76 19.07 -1.89
N ALA A 120 -8.59 17.88 -2.49
CA ALA A 120 -7.47 17.61 -3.38
C ALA A 120 -7.72 18.28 -4.74
N GLU A 121 -6.79 19.15 -5.16
CA GLU A 121 -6.90 19.98 -6.36
C GLU A 121 -5.89 19.56 -7.43
N ASN A 122 -6.22 19.79 -8.69
CA ASN A 122 -5.26 19.72 -9.77
C ASN A 122 -4.35 20.98 -9.80
N ILE A 123 -3.37 21.00 -10.71
CA ILE A 123 -2.38 22.10 -10.83
C ILE A 123 -3.00 23.47 -11.17
N ILE A 124 -4.24 23.52 -11.65
CA ILE A 124 -4.98 24.76 -11.96
C ILE A 124 -6.01 25.13 -10.89
N GLY A 125 -6.01 24.43 -9.72
CA GLY A 125 -6.90 24.71 -8.58
C GLY A 125 -8.33 24.18 -8.72
N THR A 126 -8.55 23.18 -9.59
CA THR A 126 -9.86 22.50 -9.68
C THR A 126 -9.86 21.29 -8.72
N GLU A 127 -10.85 21.24 -7.84
CA GLU A 127 -11.05 20.18 -6.82
C GLU A 127 -11.60 18.89 -7.43
N LEU A 128 -11.46 17.75 -6.73
CA LEU A 128 -12.28 16.56 -7.00
C LEU A 128 -13.78 16.96 -6.89
N ALA A 129 -14.62 16.32 -7.71
CA ALA A 129 -16.07 16.58 -7.66
C ALA A 129 -16.69 16.13 -6.32
N ASN A 130 -16.23 15.02 -5.78
CA ASN A 130 -16.65 14.42 -4.51
C ASN A 130 -15.46 13.77 -3.80
N ASP A 131 -15.64 13.47 -2.52
CA ASP A 131 -14.72 12.62 -1.79
C ASP A 131 -14.66 11.23 -2.46
N TYR A 132 -13.44 10.68 -2.60
CA TYR A 132 -13.23 9.33 -3.11
C TYR A 132 -12.89 8.42 -1.94
N VAL A 133 -13.73 7.42 -1.68
CA VAL A 133 -13.60 6.51 -0.53
C VAL A 133 -13.52 5.07 -1.02
N TRP A 134 -12.55 4.31 -0.50
CA TRP A 134 -12.46 2.87 -0.71
C TRP A 134 -12.02 2.15 0.56
N THR A 135 -12.21 0.86 0.58
CA THR A 135 -11.85 0.01 1.72
C THR A 135 -11.03 -1.19 1.29
N PHE A 136 -10.25 -1.72 2.21
CA PHE A 136 -9.57 -2.99 2.03
C PHE A 136 -9.44 -3.70 3.39
N THR A 137 -9.20 -5.03 3.36
CA THR A 137 -8.99 -5.84 4.56
C THR A 137 -7.58 -6.41 4.53
N THR A 138 -6.85 -6.24 5.62
CA THR A 138 -5.51 -6.82 5.78
C THR A 138 -5.56 -8.32 6.00
N GLY A 139 -4.50 -9.03 5.58
CA GLY A 139 -4.32 -10.45 5.80
C GLY A 139 -3.93 -10.81 7.24
N LEU A 140 -3.83 -12.10 7.51
CA LEU A 140 -3.29 -12.66 8.74
C LEU A 140 -1.76 -12.78 8.64
N ARG A 141 -1.08 -12.76 9.79
CA ARG A 141 0.35 -13.11 9.85
C ARG A 141 0.54 -14.61 9.74
N PRO A 142 1.58 -15.08 9.04
CA PRO A 142 1.95 -16.48 9.06
C PRO A 142 2.50 -16.87 10.45
N ILE A 143 2.10 -18.04 10.93
CA ILE A 143 2.64 -18.65 12.14
C ILE A 143 3.05 -20.10 11.86
N VAL A 144 4.09 -20.58 12.54
CA VAL A 144 4.47 -22.00 12.54
C VAL A 144 3.53 -22.75 13.47
N VAL A 145 2.75 -23.69 12.92
CA VAL A 145 1.77 -24.49 13.68
C VAL A 145 2.34 -25.82 14.17
N SER A 146 3.37 -26.35 13.51
CA SER A 146 4.06 -27.57 13.93
C SER A 146 5.46 -27.64 13.39
N THR A 147 6.32 -28.42 14.08
CA THR A 147 7.69 -28.72 13.63
C THR A 147 7.97 -30.22 13.76
N ASP A 148 8.84 -30.71 12.89
CA ASP A 148 9.36 -32.06 12.94
C ASP A 148 10.89 -32.00 12.65
N PRO A 149 11.76 -32.27 13.65
CA PRO A 149 11.45 -32.73 15.01
C PRO A 149 10.63 -31.71 15.83
N ALA A 150 9.85 -32.20 16.79
CA ALA A 150 9.18 -31.34 17.76
C ALA A 150 10.21 -30.59 18.62
N ASN A 151 9.82 -29.45 19.21
CA ASN A 151 10.71 -28.74 20.12
C ASN A 151 11.14 -29.63 21.28
N ASN A 152 12.42 -29.63 21.63
CA ASN A 152 13.07 -30.45 22.64
C ASN A 152 13.00 -31.98 22.37
N ALA A 153 12.76 -32.43 21.14
CA ALA A 153 12.81 -33.84 20.79
C ALA A 153 14.18 -34.40 21.03
N THR A 154 14.25 -35.65 21.58
CA THR A 154 15.47 -36.44 21.82
C THR A 154 15.48 -37.68 20.94
N GLY A 155 16.63 -38.30 20.77
CA GLY A 155 16.77 -39.52 19.94
C GLY A 155 16.46 -39.26 18.46
N VAL A 156 16.66 -38.06 17.97
CA VAL A 156 16.39 -37.68 16.60
C VAL A 156 17.40 -38.37 15.66
N ALA A 157 16.90 -38.98 14.58
CA ALA A 157 17.75 -39.64 13.59
C ALA A 157 18.76 -38.68 12.96
N LEU A 158 20.00 -39.13 12.74
CA LEU A 158 21.09 -38.28 12.23
C LEU A 158 20.85 -37.77 10.78
N ASN A 159 20.01 -38.44 10.01
CA ASN A 159 19.60 -38.07 8.66
C ASN A 159 18.24 -37.38 8.62
N LYS A 160 17.75 -36.84 9.76
CA LYS A 160 16.44 -36.25 9.87
C LYS A 160 16.29 -35.01 8.96
N VAL A 161 15.22 -34.98 8.17
CA VAL A 161 14.77 -33.78 7.50
C VAL A 161 14.01 -32.93 8.52
N ILE A 162 14.42 -31.69 8.69
CA ILE A 162 13.83 -30.75 9.65
C ILE A 162 12.72 -29.98 8.94
N ARG A 163 11.51 -29.98 9.49
CA ARG A 163 10.31 -29.38 8.87
C ARG A 163 9.64 -28.40 9.79
N ALA A 164 9.02 -27.40 9.17
CA ALA A 164 8.06 -26.51 9.84
C ALA A 164 6.84 -26.32 8.94
N THR A 165 5.66 -26.45 9.53
CA THR A 165 4.38 -26.26 8.85
C THR A 165 3.76 -24.96 9.31
N PHE A 166 3.29 -24.15 8.37
CA PHE A 166 2.64 -22.87 8.60
C PHE A 166 1.11 -23.02 8.53
N ASN A 167 0.41 -22.07 9.14
CA ASN A 167 -1.06 -21.98 9.09
C ASN A 167 -1.61 -21.55 7.71
N MET A 168 -0.74 -21.11 6.79
CA MET A 168 -1.12 -20.61 5.47
C MET A 168 0.02 -20.83 4.45
N PRO A 169 -0.25 -20.68 3.14
CA PRO A 169 0.79 -20.68 2.12
C PRO A 169 1.79 -19.54 2.30
N MET A 170 3.07 -19.88 2.14
CA MET A 170 4.19 -18.95 2.22
C MET A 170 4.70 -18.59 0.82
N ASN A 171 5.36 -17.45 0.71
CA ASN A 171 6.13 -17.09 -0.48
C ASN A 171 7.44 -17.89 -0.52
N PRO A 172 7.61 -18.84 -1.46
CA PRO A 172 8.81 -19.70 -1.50
C PRO A 172 10.11 -18.93 -1.63
N LEU A 173 10.09 -17.75 -2.28
CA LEU A 173 11.29 -16.92 -2.48
C LEU A 173 11.82 -16.32 -1.17
N THR A 174 11.00 -16.26 -0.13
CA THR A 174 11.39 -15.77 1.19
C THR A 174 11.88 -16.89 2.12
N LEU A 175 11.73 -18.15 1.72
CA LEU A 175 12.19 -19.31 2.46
C LEU A 175 13.59 -19.72 1.97
N SER A 176 14.61 -19.16 2.58
CA SER A 176 16.02 -19.27 2.15
C SER A 176 16.94 -19.57 3.33
N ALA A 177 18.24 -19.77 3.05
CA ALA A 177 19.25 -19.99 4.08
C ALA A 177 19.45 -18.79 5.04
N THR A 178 18.86 -17.63 4.76
CA THR A 178 18.87 -16.47 5.66
C THR A 178 17.63 -16.42 6.56
N THR A 179 16.53 -17.06 6.15
CA THR A 179 15.26 -17.05 6.88
C THR A 179 14.94 -18.36 7.57
N PHE A 180 15.48 -19.49 7.08
CA PHE A 180 15.41 -20.79 7.75
C PHE A 180 16.83 -21.32 7.97
N THR A 181 17.33 -21.28 9.19
CA THR A 181 18.67 -21.73 9.59
C THR A 181 18.62 -22.89 10.56
N VAL A 182 19.59 -23.79 10.47
CA VAL A 182 19.83 -24.84 11.45
C VAL A 182 21.26 -24.69 11.97
N ARG A 183 21.46 -24.73 13.29
CA ARG A 183 22.75 -24.52 13.94
C ARG A 183 23.03 -25.55 15.02
N GLN A 184 24.30 -25.89 15.20
CA GLN A 184 24.85 -26.56 16.39
C GLN A 184 25.70 -25.53 17.14
N GLY A 185 25.22 -25.00 18.24
CA GLY A 185 25.83 -23.85 18.91
C GLY A 185 25.92 -22.65 17.93
N THR A 186 27.13 -22.17 17.67
CA THR A 186 27.38 -21.08 16.70
C THR A 186 27.58 -21.58 15.26
N THR A 187 27.80 -22.89 15.05
CA THR A 187 28.09 -23.46 13.73
C THR A 187 26.81 -23.64 12.91
N THR A 188 26.75 -23.03 11.74
CA THR A 188 25.62 -23.21 10.80
C THR A 188 25.76 -24.57 10.09
N ILE A 189 24.69 -25.34 10.05
CA ILE A 189 24.60 -26.59 9.30
C ILE A 189 24.21 -26.25 7.85
N LEU A 190 24.91 -26.82 6.89
CA LEU A 190 24.59 -26.69 5.48
C LEU A 190 23.46 -27.66 5.09
N GLY A 191 22.56 -27.23 4.25
CA GLY A 191 21.43 -28.05 3.81
C GLY A 191 20.68 -27.45 2.66
N VAL A 192 19.74 -28.23 2.11
CA VAL A 192 18.83 -27.82 1.04
C VAL A 192 17.46 -27.49 1.63
N ILE A 193 16.94 -26.33 1.27
CA ILE A 193 15.60 -25.89 1.66
C ILE A 193 14.64 -26.16 0.50
N THR A 194 13.54 -26.81 0.80
CA THR A 194 12.43 -27.04 -0.12
C THR A 194 11.11 -26.64 0.53
N TYR A 195 10.13 -26.27 -0.28
CA TYR A 195 8.82 -25.85 0.20
C TYR A 195 7.72 -26.49 -0.63
N SER A 196 6.67 -26.97 0.03
CA SER A 196 5.50 -27.53 -0.61
C SER A 196 4.25 -27.26 0.23
N VAL A 197 3.19 -26.75 -0.42
CA VAL A 197 1.90 -26.39 0.17
C VAL A 197 2.04 -25.34 1.29
N SER A 198 2.28 -25.76 2.54
CA SER A 198 2.49 -24.90 3.71
C SER A 198 3.67 -25.39 4.58
N THR A 199 4.48 -26.32 4.07
CA THR A 199 5.58 -26.92 4.83
C THR A 199 6.93 -26.60 4.19
N VAL A 200 7.82 -25.99 4.95
CA VAL A 200 9.23 -25.83 4.61
C VAL A 200 10.02 -26.99 5.18
N SER A 201 10.96 -27.52 4.41
CA SER A 201 11.83 -28.63 4.78
C SER A 201 13.30 -28.23 4.59
N PHE A 202 14.11 -28.53 5.58
CA PHE A 202 15.58 -28.42 5.52
C PHE A 202 16.17 -29.81 5.56
N THR A 203 16.88 -30.20 4.51
CA THR A 203 17.62 -31.46 4.42
C THR A 203 19.12 -31.19 4.64
N PRO A 204 19.74 -31.60 5.76
CA PRO A 204 21.17 -31.44 5.97
C PRO A 204 21.98 -32.09 4.84
N THR A 205 23.03 -31.43 4.37
CA THR A 205 23.93 -31.96 3.32
C THR A 205 24.75 -33.18 3.84
N LEU A 206 25.05 -33.19 5.13
CA LEU A 206 25.74 -34.28 5.82
C LEU A 206 24.88 -34.73 7.01
N PRO A 207 24.98 -36.00 7.44
CA PRO A 207 24.30 -36.44 8.66
C PRO A 207 24.66 -35.57 9.86
N LEU A 208 23.69 -35.34 10.73
CA LEU A 208 23.89 -34.66 12.01
C LEU A 208 24.80 -35.51 12.92
N VAL A 209 25.45 -34.86 13.85
CA VAL A 209 26.31 -35.55 14.83
C VAL A 209 25.47 -35.98 16.02
N GLY A 210 25.65 -37.22 16.51
CA GLY A 210 24.97 -37.74 17.69
C GLY A 210 25.29 -36.96 18.97
N ASP A 211 24.40 -37.03 19.95
CA ASP A 211 24.54 -36.40 21.28
C ASP A 211 24.79 -34.88 21.23
N LYS A 212 24.26 -34.21 20.22
CA LYS A 212 24.34 -32.75 20.04
C LYS A 212 22.95 -32.11 19.99
N THR A 213 22.87 -30.88 20.49
CA THR A 213 21.70 -30.06 20.39
C THR A 213 21.78 -29.20 19.15
N TYR A 214 20.66 -29.17 18.39
CA TYR A 214 20.53 -28.36 17.19
C TYR A 214 19.40 -27.37 17.40
N THR A 215 19.58 -26.15 16.92
CA THR A 215 18.55 -25.09 16.92
C THR A 215 18.15 -24.78 15.49
N ALA A 216 16.88 -24.96 15.16
CA ALA A 216 16.28 -24.51 13.93
C ALA A 216 15.59 -23.16 14.19
N THR A 217 15.81 -22.19 13.32
CA THR A 217 15.24 -20.85 13.44
C THR A 217 14.58 -20.44 12.13
N ILE A 218 13.33 -20.00 12.19
CA ILE A 218 12.66 -19.31 11.11
C ILE A 218 12.49 -17.86 11.55
N THR A 219 12.97 -16.92 10.75
CA THR A 219 12.94 -15.49 11.05
C THR A 219 11.68 -14.84 10.48
N THR A 220 11.39 -13.62 10.93
CA THR A 220 10.29 -12.77 10.41
C THR A 220 10.48 -12.33 8.95
N GLY A 221 11.64 -12.62 8.34
CA GLY A 221 11.85 -12.46 6.90
C GLY A 221 11.12 -13.51 6.04
N ALA A 222 10.62 -14.61 6.64
CA ALA A 222 9.74 -15.55 5.97
C ALA A 222 8.33 -14.93 5.88
N GLN A 223 7.85 -14.70 4.66
CA GLN A 223 6.59 -14.01 4.36
C GLN A 223 5.57 -14.96 3.73
N ASN A 224 4.30 -14.64 3.85
CA ASN A 224 3.24 -15.32 3.10
C ASN A 224 3.21 -14.82 1.64
N SER A 225 2.27 -15.32 0.84
CA SER A 225 2.13 -14.94 -0.57
C SER A 225 1.67 -13.48 -0.76
N ALA A 226 1.16 -12.84 0.29
CA ALA A 226 0.74 -11.45 0.27
C ALA A 226 1.87 -10.46 0.68
N GLY A 227 2.94 -10.94 1.38
CA GLY A 227 4.11 -10.15 1.79
C GLY A 227 4.24 -9.94 3.30
#